data_b7196e3e6d53d3c1ba658cc25101f2b5
#
_entry.id   b7196e3e6d53d3c1ba658cc25101f2b5
#
_cell.length_a   1.000
_cell.length_b   1.000
_cell.length_c   1.000
_cell.angle_alpha   90.00
_cell.angle_beta   90.00
_cell.angle_gamma   90.00
#
_symmetry.space_group_name_H-M   'P 1'
#
loop_
_entity.id
_entity.type
_entity.pdbx_description
1 polymer ?
#
loop_
_entity_poly.entity_id
_entity_poly.type
_entity_poly.pdbx_seq_one_letter_code
_entity_poly.pdbx_strand_id
1 'polypeptide(L)'
;MIHQQAFNDQSFRITSFSEPATRNFRSMLSSTIISYHTAPPSQQRSFLFRALLQRNNKVLKNLIQSLLHLTSDEITLVEIANSIELGTTVDEKEFILDIKVHMNSSVTINLEMQVINEHNWVDRSTCYLCRTYSNLNSGDDYTSAKTVIQIGLLDFTLFPERPEFYATYKLINEKNFFIYSNKLRLSVVDLTHIDLATEEDRHYGIDAWASFFKANKRRN
;
A
#
# COMPACT_ATOMS: atom_id res chain seq x y z
N MET A 1 -29.83 -6.96 -18.74
CA MET A 1 -30.49 -7.26 -17.45
C MET A 1 -29.88 -8.44 -16.67
N ILE A 2 -28.84 -9.11 -17.18
CA ILE A 2 -28.24 -10.32 -16.56
C ILE A 2 -26.98 -9.98 -15.70
N HIS A 3 -26.42 -8.77 -15.82
CA HIS A 3 -25.18 -8.40 -15.11
C HIS A 3 -25.35 -7.70 -13.75
N GLN A 4 -26.59 -7.44 -13.34
CA GLN A 4 -26.86 -6.80 -12.06
C GLN A 4 -27.07 -7.80 -10.91
N GLN A 5 -27.32 -9.07 -11.23
CA GLN A 5 -27.59 -10.13 -10.24
C GLN A 5 -26.32 -10.70 -9.57
N ALA A 6 -25.16 -10.66 -10.25
CA ALA A 6 -23.92 -11.22 -9.71
C ALA A 6 -23.30 -10.41 -8.56
N PHE A 7 -23.74 -9.17 -8.36
CA PHE A 7 -23.26 -8.30 -7.28
C PHE A 7 -24.12 -8.35 -6.00
N ASN A 8 -25.32 -8.94 -6.08
CA ASN A 8 -26.26 -8.94 -4.97
C ASN A 8 -26.17 -10.16 -4.05
N ASP A 9 -25.40 -11.19 -4.41
CA ASP A 9 -25.44 -12.50 -3.73
C ASP A 9 -24.21 -12.81 -2.87
N GLN A 10 -23.36 -11.82 -2.60
CA GLN A 10 -22.34 -11.95 -1.57
C GLN A 10 -22.57 -10.85 -0.51
N SER A 11 -23.24 -11.24 0.56
CA SER A 11 -23.33 -10.51 1.82
C SER A 11 -21.93 -10.44 2.48
N PHE A 12 -21.02 -9.65 1.91
CA PHE A 12 -19.88 -9.15 2.65
C PHE A 12 -20.40 -8.11 3.64
N ARG A 13 -20.74 -8.54 4.83
CA ARG A 13 -20.91 -7.64 5.97
C ARG A 13 -19.52 -7.06 6.28
N ILE A 14 -19.21 -5.94 5.67
CA ILE A 14 -18.18 -5.03 6.17
C ILE A 14 -18.78 -4.40 7.42
N THR A 15 -18.67 -5.07 8.54
CA THR A 15 -19.27 -4.66 9.81
C THR A 15 -18.58 -3.45 10.44
N SER A 16 -17.54 -2.89 9.81
CA SER A 16 -16.76 -1.75 10.29
C SER A 16 -16.87 -0.47 9.46
N PHE A 17 -17.58 -0.48 8.30
CA PHE A 17 -17.76 0.73 7.50
C PHE A 17 -19.20 1.24 7.61
N SER A 18 -19.37 2.54 7.88
CA SER A 18 -20.71 3.19 7.93
C SER A 18 -21.39 3.15 6.55
N GLU A 19 -22.73 2.98 6.51
CA GLU A 19 -23.56 2.91 5.30
C GLU A 19 -23.31 4.01 4.24
N PRO A 20 -23.00 5.26 4.58
CA PRO A 20 -22.70 6.31 3.59
C PRO A 20 -21.44 6.04 2.75
N ALA A 21 -20.45 5.33 3.31
CA ALA A 21 -19.21 5.00 2.60
C ALA A 21 -19.43 3.94 1.50
N THR A 22 -20.32 2.98 1.75
CA THR A 22 -20.65 1.91 0.79
C THR A 22 -21.51 2.39 -0.38
N ARG A 23 -22.38 3.38 -0.18
CA ARG A 23 -23.25 3.94 -1.23
C ARG A 23 -22.45 4.80 -2.22
N ASN A 24 -21.54 5.65 -1.75
CA ASN A 24 -20.63 6.40 -2.61
C ASN A 24 -19.65 5.50 -3.39
N PHE A 25 -19.24 4.39 -2.80
CA PHE A 25 -18.41 3.38 -3.44
C PHE A 25 -19.06 2.78 -4.69
N ARG A 26 -20.36 2.46 -4.65
CA ARG A 26 -21.11 1.89 -5.80
C ARG A 26 -21.25 2.85 -6.97
N SER A 27 -21.50 4.15 -6.74
CA SER A 27 -21.65 5.13 -7.80
C SER A 27 -20.33 5.50 -8.49
N MET A 28 -19.22 5.43 -7.78
CA MET A 28 -17.87 5.71 -8.31
C MET A 28 -17.30 4.57 -9.16
N LEU A 29 -17.78 3.34 -8.99
CA LEU A 29 -17.31 2.18 -9.75
C LEU A 29 -17.78 2.18 -11.21
N SER A 30 -18.87 2.86 -11.57
CA SER A 30 -19.46 2.71 -12.89
C SER A 30 -18.62 3.25 -14.07
N SER A 31 -17.89 4.34 -13.92
CA SER A 31 -16.97 4.84 -14.97
C SER A 31 -15.59 4.13 -14.97
N THR A 32 -15.21 3.57 -13.84
CA THR A 32 -13.95 2.84 -13.64
C THR A 32 -14.08 1.38 -14.10
N ILE A 33 -15.30 0.84 -14.14
CA ILE A 33 -15.62 -0.54 -14.51
C ILE A 33 -15.23 -0.88 -15.95
N ILE A 34 -15.35 0.05 -16.90
CA ILE A 34 -15.07 -0.21 -18.33
C ILE A 34 -13.56 -0.50 -18.54
N SER A 35 -12.68 0.33 -18.00
CA SER A 35 -11.22 0.13 -18.08
C SER A 35 -10.77 -1.11 -17.26
N TYR A 36 -11.50 -1.44 -16.20
CA TYR A 36 -11.25 -2.63 -15.40
C TYR A 36 -11.50 -3.92 -16.18
N HIS A 37 -12.57 -3.99 -16.99
CA HIS A 37 -12.93 -5.22 -17.70
C HIS A 37 -12.00 -5.57 -18.88
N THR A 38 -11.23 -4.63 -19.39
CA THR A 38 -10.32 -4.83 -20.53
C THR A 38 -8.88 -5.16 -20.12
N ALA A 39 -8.50 -4.90 -18.84
CA ALA A 39 -7.15 -5.16 -18.36
C ALA A 39 -6.94 -6.64 -17.98
N PRO A 40 -5.72 -7.19 -18.11
CA PRO A 40 -5.39 -8.52 -17.61
C PRO A 40 -5.67 -8.64 -16.10
N PRO A 41 -6.03 -9.85 -15.60
CA PRO A 41 -6.40 -10.05 -14.19
C PRO A 41 -5.35 -9.56 -13.17
N SER A 42 -4.07 -9.64 -13.51
CA SER A 42 -2.99 -9.12 -12.68
C SER A 42 -3.01 -7.59 -12.58
N GLN A 43 -3.28 -6.90 -13.67
CA GLN A 43 -3.37 -5.44 -13.71
C GLN A 43 -4.67 -4.92 -13.08
N GLN A 44 -5.74 -5.72 -13.12
CA GLN A 44 -7.02 -5.34 -12.54
C GLN A 44 -6.93 -5.06 -11.04
N ARG A 45 -6.14 -5.85 -10.28
CA ARG A 45 -5.97 -5.65 -8.83
C ARG A 45 -5.19 -4.40 -8.49
N SER A 46 -4.06 -4.16 -9.15
CA SER A 46 -3.29 -2.92 -8.96
C SER A 46 -4.09 -1.69 -9.38
N PHE A 47 -4.89 -1.79 -10.44
CA PHE A 47 -5.78 -0.71 -10.86
C PHE A 47 -6.87 -0.43 -9.81
N LEU A 48 -7.52 -1.48 -9.27
CA LEU A 48 -8.54 -1.33 -8.24
C LEU A 48 -7.97 -0.74 -6.96
N PHE A 49 -6.79 -1.20 -6.55
CA PHE A 49 -6.04 -0.67 -5.40
C PHE A 49 -5.83 0.84 -5.54
N ARG A 50 -5.26 1.29 -6.66
CA ARG A 50 -5.05 2.72 -6.94
C ARG A 50 -6.36 3.50 -6.98
N ALA A 51 -7.36 3.01 -7.73
CA ALA A 51 -8.63 3.69 -7.89
C ALA A 51 -9.39 3.85 -6.57
N LEU A 52 -9.33 2.85 -5.69
CA LEU A 52 -9.95 2.89 -4.38
C LEU A 52 -9.30 3.94 -3.47
N LEU A 53 -7.98 3.88 -3.36
CA LEU A 53 -7.25 4.69 -2.38
C LEU A 53 -7.10 6.15 -2.83
N GLN A 54 -6.90 6.39 -4.13
CA GLN A 54 -6.78 7.76 -4.66
C GLN A 54 -8.08 8.56 -4.60
N ARG A 55 -9.23 7.88 -4.60
CA ARG A 55 -10.54 8.55 -4.61
C ARG A 55 -11.21 8.66 -3.24
N ASN A 56 -10.64 8.03 -2.20
CA ASN A 56 -11.27 8.00 -0.89
C ASN A 56 -10.25 8.12 0.25
N ASN A 57 -10.05 9.36 0.70
CA ASN A 57 -9.11 9.66 1.80
C ASN A 57 -9.45 8.94 3.11
N LYS A 58 -10.73 8.62 3.39
CA LYS A 58 -11.10 7.88 4.60
C LYS A 58 -10.63 6.44 4.51
N VAL A 59 -10.78 5.81 3.35
CA VAL A 59 -10.29 4.45 3.09
C VAL A 59 -8.78 4.42 3.16
N LEU A 60 -8.10 5.39 2.52
CA LEU A 60 -6.65 5.51 2.57
C LEU A 60 -6.14 5.70 4.00
N LYS A 61 -6.75 6.63 4.76
CA LYS A 61 -6.41 6.86 6.17
C LYS A 61 -6.56 5.57 6.99
N ASN A 62 -7.66 4.85 6.83
CA ASN A 62 -7.93 3.61 7.56
C ASN A 62 -6.92 2.50 7.21
N LEU A 63 -6.56 2.35 5.93
CA LEU A 63 -5.51 1.42 5.52
C LEU A 63 -4.16 1.78 6.16
N ILE A 64 -3.77 3.06 6.14
CA ILE A 64 -2.52 3.53 6.77
C ILE A 64 -2.53 3.27 8.28
N GLN A 65 -3.66 3.52 8.96
CA GLN A 65 -3.82 3.20 10.38
C GLN A 65 -3.54 1.73 10.66
N SER A 66 -4.15 0.83 9.90
CA SER A 66 -3.92 -0.61 10.01
C SER A 66 -2.44 -0.96 9.77
N LEU A 67 -1.86 -0.53 8.65
CA LEU A 67 -0.50 -0.89 8.24
C LEU A 67 0.59 -0.32 9.16
N LEU A 68 0.35 0.80 9.83
CA LEU A 68 1.32 1.42 10.72
C LEU A 68 1.03 1.21 12.21
N HIS A 69 -0.03 0.45 12.53
CA HIS A 69 -0.50 0.21 13.89
C HIS A 69 -0.81 1.52 14.65
N LEU A 70 -1.47 2.46 13.96
CA LEU A 70 -1.79 3.78 14.48
C LEU A 70 -3.26 3.88 14.87
N THR A 71 -3.53 4.71 15.88
CA THR A 71 -4.88 5.11 16.25
C THR A 71 -5.40 6.26 15.35
N SER A 72 -6.70 6.55 15.42
CA SER A 72 -7.30 7.63 14.63
C SER A 72 -6.71 9.00 14.94
N ASP A 73 -6.28 9.22 16.18
CA ASP A 73 -5.81 10.50 16.70
C ASP A 73 -4.36 10.79 16.29
N GLU A 74 -3.58 9.74 16.02
CA GLU A 74 -2.18 9.86 15.59
C GLU A 74 -2.05 10.31 14.12
N ILE A 75 -3.13 10.22 13.33
CA ILE A 75 -3.14 10.68 11.95
C ILE A 75 -4.02 11.92 11.84
N THR A 76 -3.42 13.08 11.84
CA THR A 76 -4.10 14.38 11.71
C THR A 76 -4.32 14.77 10.26
N LEU A 77 -3.39 14.41 9.36
CA LEU A 77 -3.42 14.76 7.95
C LEU A 77 -2.96 13.60 7.07
N VAL A 78 -3.68 13.34 5.98
CA VAL A 78 -3.29 12.41 4.91
C VAL A 78 -3.56 13.10 3.57
N GLU A 79 -2.50 13.30 2.78
CA GLU A 79 -2.57 13.92 1.47
C GLU A 79 -1.89 13.02 0.43
N ILE A 80 -2.59 12.78 -0.69
CA ILE A 80 -2.01 12.08 -1.82
C ILE A 80 -1.09 13.05 -2.56
N ALA A 81 0.17 12.64 -2.72
CA ALA A 81 1.18 13.40 -3.44
C ALA A 81 1.36 12.88 -4.87
N ASN A 82 2.15 13.61 -5.67
CA ASN A 82 2.56 13.11 -6.97
C ASN A 82 3.37 11.82 -6.80
N SER A 83 2.91 10.77 -7.47
CA SER A 83 3.55 9.44 -7.43
C SER A 83 4.70 9.27 -8.43
N ILE A 84 4.98 10.27 -9.24
CA ILE A 84 6.08 10.26 -10.21
C ILE A 84 7.29 10.94 -9.60
N GLU A 85 8.36 10.18 -9.41
CA GLU A 85 9.68 10.67 -9.01
C GLU A 85 10.57 10.79 -10.25
N LEU A 86 10.70 12.00 -10.76
CA LEU A 86 11.55 12.28 -11.94
C LEU A 86 13.02 12.11 -11.59
N GLY A 87 13.81 11.61 -12.54
CA GLY A 87 15.27 11.67 -12.50
C GLY A 87 15.76 13.13 -12.53
N THR A 88 16.98 13.38 -12.06
CA THR A 88 17.58 14.73 -12.10
C THR A 88 18.09 15.07 -13.51
N THR A 89 18.26 14.07 -14.36
CA THR A 89 18.63 14.21 -15.77
C THR A 89 17.67 13.44 -16.67
N VAL A 90 17.64 13.75 -17.96
CA VAL A 90 16.77 13.10 -18.97
C VAL A 90 17.07 11.60 -19.11
N ASP A 91 18.29 11.18 -18.81
CA ASP A 91 18.73 9.77 -18.93
C ASP A 91 18.52 8.96 -17.64
N GLU A 92 18.10 9.59 -16.54
CA GLU A 92 17.83 8.88 -15.29
C GLU A 92 16.47 8.17 -15.33
N LYS A 93 16.43 7.00 -14.70
CA LYS A 93 15.22 6.20 -14.60
C LYS A 93 14.13 6.95 -13.85
N GLU A 94 12.96 7.09 -14.48
CA GLU A 94 11.76 7.59 -13.84
C GLU A 94 11.20 6.53 -12.86
N PHE A 95 10.83 6.97 -11.66
CA PHE A 95 10.22 6.12 -10.65
C PHE A 95 8.73 6.44 -10.57
N ILE A 96 7.90 5.47 -10.91
CA ILE A 96 6.44 5.59 -10.84
C ILE A 96 5.94 4.71 -9.70
N LEU A 97 5.43 5.36 -8.66
CA LEU A 97 4.82 4.72 -7.50
C LEU A 97 3.32 4.55 -7.72
N ASP A 98 2.73 3.51 -7.16
CA ASP A 98 1.28 3.33 -7.22
C ASP A 98 0.56 4.46 -6.47
N ILE A 99 0.93 4.72 -5.23
CA ILE A 99 0.37 5.80 -4.42
C ILE A 99 1.46 6.37 -3.50
N LYS A 100 1.66 7.67 -3.58
CA LYS A 100 2.52 8.41 -2.65
C LYS A 100 1.66 9.27 -1.73
N VAL A 101 1.92 9.22 -0.44
CA VAL A 101 1.14 9.88 0.60
C VAL A 101 2.05 10.69 1.52
N HIS A 102 1.65 11.92 1.84
CA HIS A 102 2.20 12.67 2.95
C HIS A 102 1.28 12.54 4.17
N MET A 103 1.85 12.12 5.29
CA MET A 103 1.16 11.97 6.55
C MET A 103 1.77 12.90 7.59
N ASN A 104 0.92 13.69 8.27
CA ASN A 104 1.31 14.61 9.35
C ASN A 104 2.49 15.54 8.98
N SER A 105 2.65 15.90 7.71
CA SER A 105 3.71 16.75 7.14
C SER A 105 5.15 16.24 7.32
N SER A 106 5.40 15.22 8.13
CA SER A 106 6.74 14.71 8.49
C SER A 106 7.05 13.31 7.95
N VAL A 107 6.05 12.59 7.46
CA VAL A 107 6.18 11.22 6.96
C VAL A 107 5.73 11.14 5.51
N THR A 108 6.52 10.50 4.68
CA THR A 108 6.13 10.11 3.32
C THR A 108 5.96 8.60 3.26
N ILE A 109 4.82 8.15 2.74
CA ILE A 109 4.49 6.75 2.59
C ILE A 109 4.33 6.45 1.11
N ASN A 110 5.05 5.46 0.61
CA ASN A 110 4.87 4.89 -0.71
C ASN A 110 4.12 3.56 -0.56
N LEU A 111 2.95 3.46 -1.17
CA LEU A 111 2.14 2.24 -1.21
C LEU A 111 2.20 1.65 -2.60
N GLU A 112 2.54 0.38 -2.72
CA GLU A 112 2.63 -0.34 -3.98
C GLU A 112 2.00 -1.72 -3.87
N MET A 113 1.23 -2.12 -4.90
CA MET A 113 0.70 -3.48 -5.01
C MET A 113 1.35 -4.19 -6.19
N GLN A 114 2.04 -5.31 -5.92
CA GLN A 114 2.62 -6.15 -6.95
C GLN A 114 1.98 -7.54 -6.95
N VAL A 115 1.37 -7.88 -8.08
CA VAL A 115 0.60 -9.13 -8.25
C VAL A 115 1.45 -10.22 -8.91
N ILE A 116 2.41 -9.83 -9.73
CA ILE A 116 3.33 -10.73 -10.45
C ILE A 116 4.71 -10.60 -9.82
N ASN A 117 5.32 -11.73 -9.47
CA ASN A 117 6.70 -11.74 -8.99
C ASN A 117 7.66 -11.56 -10.16
N GLU A 118 8.18 -10.36 -10.32
CA GLU A 118 9.23 -10.03 -11.30
C GLU A 118 10.63 -10.28 -10.77
N HIS A 119 10.77 -10.89 -9.58
CA HIS A 119 12.03 -11.20 -8.89
C HIS A 119 12.95 -9.97 -8.65
N ASN A 120 12.37 -8.79 -8.57
CA ASN A 120 13.10 -7.52 -8.42
C ASN A 120 12.59 -6.67 -7.25
N TRP A 121 11.63 -7.17 -6.45
CA TRP A 121 10.98 -6.38 -5.40
C TRP A 121 11.98 -5.78 -4.39
N VAL A 122 12.96 -6.56 -3.94
CA VAL A 122 13.93 -6.10 -2.93
C VAL A 122 14.70 -4.88 -3.43
N ASP A 123 15.28 -4.97 -4.63
CA ASP A 123 16.05 -3.88 -5.22
C ASP A 123 15.13 -2.69 -5.56
N ARG A 124 13.98 -2.96 -6.16
CA ARG A 124 13.00 -1.95 -6.56
C ARG A 124 12.51 -1.15 -5.35
N SER A 125 12.04 -1.81 -4.31
CA SER A 125 11.52 -1.16 -3.11
C SER A 125 12.60 -0.38 -2.38
N THR A 126 13.84 -0.90 -2.34
CA THR A 126 14.99 -0.20 -1.77
C THR A 126 15.32 1.07 -2.57
N CYS A 127 15.34 0.99 -3.91
CA CYS A 127 15.57 2.16 -4.77
C CYS A 127 14.49 3.23 -4.53
N TYR A 128 13.21 2.85 -4.46
CA TYR A 128 12.11 3.78 -4.21
C TYR A 128 12.21 4.44 -2.84
N LEU A 129 12.52 3.64 -1.81
CA LEU A 129 12.73 4.13 -0.45
C LEU A 129 13.87 5.18 -0.41
N CYS A 130 15.03 4.84 -0.96
CA CYS A 130 16.20 5.72 -0.98
C CYS A 130 15.95 6.97 -1.81
N ARG A 131 15.33 6.86 -2.98
CA ARG A 131 15.01 8.00 -3.85
C ARG A 131 14.10 9.00 -3.16
N THR A 132 13.03 8.50 -2.53
CA THR A 132 12.10 9.34 -1.79
C THR A 132 12.75 10.00 -0.58
N TYR A 133 13.66 9.30 0.11
CA TYR A 133 14.38 9.82 1.27
C TYR A 133 15.41 10.89 0.90
N SER A 134 16.08 10.73 -0.23
CA SER A 134 17.11 11.66 -0.71
C SER A 134 16.55 12.96 -1.30
N ASN A 135 15.24 13.18 -1.28
CA ASN A 135 14.58 14.34 -1.87
C ASN A 135 14.73 15.59 -0.97
N LEU A 136 15.96 16.11 -0.94
CA LEU A 136 16.35 17.38 -0.29
C LEU A 136 16.71 18.40 -1.36
N ASN A 137 16.41 19.66 -1.11
CA ASN A 137 16.86 20.74 -1.98
C ASN A 137 18.31 21.12 -1.68
N SER A 138 18.94 21.82 -2.62
CA SER A 138 20.28 22.37 -2.38
C SER A 138 20.24 23.36 -1.23
N GLY A 139 21.08 23.11 -0.21
CA GLY A 139 21.16 23.93 0.99
C GLY A 139 20.28 23.49 2.16
N ASP A 140 19.42 22.49 1.96
CA ASP A 140 18.65 21.91 3.07
C ASP A 140 19.58 21.18 4.07
N ASP A 141 19.26 21.30 5.36
CA ASP A 141 19.92 20.51 6.39
C ASP A 141 19.51 19.05 6.29
N TYR A 142 20.46 18.11 6.40
CA TYR A 142 20.19 16.66 6.37
C TYR A 142 19.19 16.21 7.45
N THR A 143 19.11 16.92 8.57
CA THR A 143 18.13 16.63 9.63
C THR A 143 16.68 16.88 9.22
N SER A 144 16.45 17.71 8.20
CA SER A 144 15.14 18.01 7.63
C SER A 144 14.58 16.87 6.77
N ALA A 145 15.39 15.85 6.43
CA ALA A 145 14.91 14.67 5.70
C ALA A 145 13.73 14.00 6.43
N LYS A 146 12.61 13.85 5.73
CA LYS A 146 11.39 13.26 6.27
C LYS A 146 11.55 11.76 6.47
N THR A 147 10.75 11.20 7.37
CA THR A 147 10.62 9.74 7.48
C THR A 147 9.95 9.19 6.21
N VAL A 148 10.51 8.13 5.65
CA VAL A 148 9.96 7.46 4.47
C VAL A 148 9.65 6.01 4.82
N ILE A 149 8.44 5.59 4.46
CA ILE A 149 7.95 4.24 4.64
C ILE A 149 7.55 3.70 3.27
N GLN A 150 8.25 2.67 2.81
CA GLN A 150 7.87 1.93 1.60
C GLN A 150 7.04 0.72 2.02
N ILE A 151 5.82 0.58 1.51
CA ILE A 151 4.92 -0.54 1.84
C ILE A 151 4.54 -1.26 0.56
N GLY A 152 4.82 -2.56 0.52
CA GLY A 152 4.42 -3.47 -0.55
C GLY A 152 3.29 -4.39 -0.12
N LEU A 153 2.24 -4.50 -0.94
CA LEU A 153 1.25 -5.55 -0.85
C LEU A 153 1.53 -6.55 -1.98
N LEU A 154 2.07 -7.73 -1.65
CA LEU A 154 2.59 -8.68 -2.62
C LEU A 154 1.66 -9.91 -2.71
N ASP A 155 1.25 -10.29 -3.94
CA ASP A 155 0.51 -11.55 -4.16
C ASP A 155 1.48 -12.72 -4.46
N PHE A 156 2.62 -12.70 -3.80
CA PHE A 156 3.63 -13.74 -3.81
C PHE A 156 4.49 -13.65 -2.55
N THR A 157 5.09 -14.78 -2.15
CA THR A 157 5.98 -14.84 -1.00
C THR A 157 7.36 -14.33 -1.39
N LEU A 158 7.83 -13.31 -0.66
CA LEU A 158 9.12 -12.66 -0.95
C LEU A 158 10.30 -13.56 -0.55
N PHE A 159 10.22 -14.16 0.64
CA PHE A 159 11.25 -15.05 1.19
C PHE A 159 10.63 -16.41 1.56
N PRO A 160 10.58 -17.38 0.62
CA PRO A 160 9.92 -18.67 0.86
C PRO A 160 10.51 -19.47 2.04
N GLU A 161 11.77 -19.25 2.36
CA GLU A 161 12.45 -19.88 3.51
C GLU A 161 12.03 -19.29 4.87
N ARG A 162 11.40 -18.12 4.85
CA ARG A 162 10.90 -17.40 6.03
C ARG A 162 9.60 -16.67 5.70
N PRO A 163 8.50 -17.39 5.46
CA PRO A 163 7.22 -16.77 5.13
C PRO A 163 6.66 -16.02 6.34
N GLU A 164 6.29 -14.77 6.13
CA GLU A 164 5.64 -13.92 7.12
C GLU A 164 4.47 -13.21 6.48
N PHE A 165 3.36 -13.04 7.20
CA PHE A 165 2.21 -12.29 6.68
C PHE A 165 2.51 -10.79 6.59
N TYR A 166 3.06 -10.22 7.66
CA TYR A 166 3.46 -8.81 7.72
C TYR A 166 4.85 -8.66 8.33
N ALA A 167 5.77 -8.16 7.53
CA ALA A 167 7.15 -7.96 7.93
C ALA A 167 7.55 -6.49 7.80
N THR A 168 8.35 -6.00 8.77
CA THR A 168 8.93 -4.66 8.75
C THR A 168 10.44 -4.71 8.90
N TYR A 169 11.12 -4.10 7.93
CA TYR A 169 12.58 -4.02 7.87
C TYR A 169 13.07 -2.63 8.21
N LYS A 170 14.16 -2.55 8.96
CA LYS A 170 14.81 -1.31 9.39
C LYS A 170 16.33 -1.42 9.23
N LEU A 171 16.99 -0.28 9.20
CA LEU A 171 18.44 -0.20 9.23
C LEU A 171 18.93 -0.40 10.67
N ILE A 172 19.68 -1.46 10.93
CA ILE A 172 20.10 -1.88 12.27
C ILE A 172 21.60 -2.13 12.33
N ASN A 173 22.16 -2.09 13.53
CA ASN A 173 23.50 -2.57 13.83
C ASN A 173 23.51 -4.11 13.88
N GLU A 174 24.34 -4.75 13.07
CA GLU A 174 24.40 -6.21 12.94
C GLU A 174 24.79 -6.96 14.23
N LYS A 175 25.50 -6.30 15.15
CA LYS A 175 25.99 -6.95 16.38
C LYS A 175 24.96 -6.96 17.51
N ASN A 176 24.20 -5.88 17.67
CA ASN A 176 23.33 -5.69 18.83
C ASN A 176 21.89 -5.32 18.45
N PHE A 177 21.58 -5.31 17.15
CA PHE A 177 20.27 -5.00 16.56
C PHE A 177 19.73 -3.61 16.90
N PHE A 178 20.62 -2.70 17.40
CA PHE A 178 20.22 -1.32 17.65
C PHE A 178 19.83 -0.62 16.36
N ILE A 179 18.69 0.09 16.37
CA ILE A 179 18.18 0.80 15.20
C ILE A 179 19.06 2.01 14.92
N TYR A 180 19.73 2.02 13.76
CA TYR A 180 20.56 3.14 13.34
C TYR A 180 19.74 4.38 12.98
N SER A 181 18.62 4.20 12.28
CA SER A 181 17.70 5.28 11.89
C SER A 181 16.26 4.79 11.86
N ASN A 182 15.34 5.56 12.43
CA ASN A 182 13.92 5.34 12.34
C ASN A 182 13.28 6.04 11.10
N LYS A 183 14.08 6.78 10.33
CA LYS A 183 13.58 7.53 9.17
C LYS A 183 13.38 6.67 7.92
N LEU A 184 13.92 5.45 7.90
CA LEU A 184 13.81 4.51 6.79
C LEU A 184 13.11 3.24 7.26
N ARG A 185 11.97 2.92 6.66
CA ARG A 185 11.20 1.70 6.94
C ARG A 185 10.71 1.08 5.64
N LEU A 186 10.86 -0.24 5.52
CA LEU A 186 10.28 -1.02 4.44
C LEU A 186 9.36 -2.06 5.06
N SER A 187 8.09 -2.10 4.66
CA SER A 187 7.12 -3.08 5.12
C SER A 187 6.55 -3.87 3.97
N VAL A 188 6.26 -5.14 4.21
CA VAL A 188 5.69 -6.07 3.23
C VAL A 188 4.50 -6.78 3.84
N VAL A 189 3.38 -6.79 3.13
CA VAL A 189 2.22 -7.64 3.41
C VAL A 189 2.18 -8.73 2.35
N ASP A 190 2.35 -9.98 2.76
CA ASP A 190 2.22 -11.14 1.87
C ASP A 190 0.75 -11.59 1.79
N LEU A 191 0.11 -11.27 0.68
CA LEU A 191 -1.30 -11.62 0.46
C LEU A 191 -1.53 -13.13 0.29
N THR A 192 -0.47 -13.93 0.14
CA THR A 192 -0.58 -15.39 0.00
C THR A 192 -0.61 -16.10 1.35
N HIS A 193 -0.10 -15.47 2.40
CA HIS A 193 0.05 -16.02 3.75
C HIS A 193 -0.78 -15.29 4.82
N ILE A 194 -2.04 -14.97 4.51
CA ILE A 194 -2.97 -14.31 5.47
C ILE A 194 -3.22 -15.20 6.70
N ASP A 195 -3.10 -16.51 6.55
CA ASP A 195 -3.19 -17.51 7.62
C ASP A 195 -2.11 -17.32 8.70
N LEU A 196 -0.95 -16.76 8.35
CA LEU A 196 0.14 -16.45 9.27
C LEU A 196 -0.04 -15.12 10.02
N ALA A 197 -1.15 -14.41 9.83
CA ALA A 197 -1.43 -13.17 10.55
C ALA A 197 -1.37 -13.38 12.06
N THR A 198 -0.62 -12.53 12.75
CA THR A 198 -0.51 -12.53 14.21
C THR A 198 -1.78 -11.97 14.86
N GLU A 199 -1.89 -12.07 16.18
CA GLU A 199 -2.99 -11.42 16.93
C GLU A 199 -2.91 -9.88 16.78
N GLU A 200 -1.71 -9.32 16.73
CA GLU A 200 -1.49 -7.90 16.50
C GLU A 200 -1.97 -7.47 15.10
N ASP A 201 -1.61 -8.22 14.05
CA ASP A 201 -2.06 -7.94 12.69
C ASP A 201 -3.59 -7.94 12.57
N ARG A 202 -4.25 -8.89 13.24
CA ARG A 202 -5.72 -8.98 13.31
C ARG A 202 -6.32 -7.85 14.12
N HIS A 203 -5.69 -7.47 15.23
CA HIS A 203 -6.14 -6.36 16.07
C HIS A 203 -6.19 -5.06 15.26
N TYR A 204 -5.18 -4.80 14.43
CA TYR A 204 -5.14 -3.64 13.54
C TYR A 204 -5.86 -3.87 12.20
N GLY A 205 -6.39 -5.06 11.94
CA GLY A 205 -7.21 -5.38 10.76
C GLY A 205 -6.43 -5.48 9.45
N ILE A 206 -5.12 -5.74 9.49
CA ILE A 206 -4.28 -5.91 8.30
C ILE A 206 -4.73 -7.14 7.50
N ASP A 207 -5.10 -8.22 8.18
CA ASP A 207 -5.64 -9.45 7.59
C ASP A 207 -6.96 -9.23 6.84
N ALA A 208 -7.83 -8.36 7.37
CA ALA A 208 -9.07 -7.96 6.71
C ALA A 208 -8.78 -7.18 5.41
N TRP A 209 -7.83 -6.24 5.43
CA TRP A 209 -7.38 -5.52 4.26
C TRP A 209 -6.75 -6.46 3.21
N ALA A 210 -5.88 -7.36 3.64
CA ALA A 210 -5.25 -8.35 2.77
C ALA A 210 -6.31 -9.25 2.09
N SER A 211 -7.28 -9.73 2.87
CA SER A 211 -8.41 -10.52 2.37
C SER A 211 -9.25 -9.76 1.35
N PHE A 212 -9.52 -8.47 1.60
CA PHE A 212 -10.23 -7.60 0.67
C PHE A 212 -9.49 -7.46 -0.67
N PHE A 213 -8.18 -7.22 -0.64
CA PHE A 213 -7.38 -7.10 -1.87
C PHE A 213 -7.20 -8.43 -2.60
N LYS A 214 -7.20 -9.56 -1.88
CA LYS A 214 -7.10 -10.90 -2.45
C LYS A 214 -8.42 -11.40 -3.07
N ALA A 215 -9.57 -11.06 -2.48
CA ALA A 215 -10.90 -11.56 -2.85
C ALA A 215 -11.34 -11.20 -4.27
N ASN A 216 -10.70 -10.22 -4.93
CA ASN A 216 -10.98 -9.83 -6.30
C ASN A 216 -10.41 -10.78 -7.37
N LYS A 217 -10.00 -11.98 -6.99
CA LYS A 217 -9.68 -13.05 -7.92
C LYS A 217 -11.01 -13.62 -8.45
N ARG A 218 -11.36 -13.36 -9.72
CA ARG A 218 -12.52 -14.04 -10.36
C ARG A 218 -12.34 -15.55 -10.19
N ARG A 219 -13.33 -16.20 -9.61
CA ARG A 219 -13.49 -17.65 -9.77
C ARG A 219 -13.81 -17.89 -11.25
N ASN A 220 -12.88 -18.53 -11.98
CA ASN A 220 -13.16 -19.14 -13.28
C ASN A 220 -14.18 -20.27 -13.09
#